data_4a59181e53df697351312ae8d85bae6e
#
_entry.id   4a59181e53df697351312ae8d85bae6e
#
_cell.length_a   1.000
_cell.length_b   1.000
_cell.length_c   1.000
_cell.angle_alpha   90.00
_cell.angle_beta   90.00
_cell.angle_gamma   90.00
#
_symmetry.space_group_name_H-M   'P 1'
#
loop_
_entity.id
_entity.type
_entity.pdbx_description
1 polymer ?
#
loop_
_entity_poly.entity_id
_entity_poly.type
_entity_poly.pdbx_seq_one_letter_code
_entity_poly.pdbx_strand_id
1 'polypeptide(L)'
;MTKYRRLTNYDRLVIEAYYNAGYSQIDIADLLGVHRSTICRELRKGLYEHLNSDYTARQAYSSNLAQDYTDFQATSKGKELKIADDHALASFLEEKIAHDKYSPDAVLHLISSDPDLSKRFKVSISTTTLYRYIDKGLFLNLTNKDLPHAHKRSYNRVRRIQKRSSAGTSIEKRPADILSREYFGDWEMDTVKGIRGKTKGCLLVLTERKTRNELTFKLPDQKAASVVAVLDDLEDLLGDDFSNVFHTITVDNGVEFADFEGMQRSKFTSGNRTSIYYCHAYSSCERGSNENANRLIRRHAPKGTDLDQLTHDDVKTIQRWINNYPRKLLGYRTSGELFREEVAAIGVPVEVFL
;
A
#
# COMPACT_ATOMS: atom_id res chain seq x y z
N MET A 1 12.58 -49.32 15.64
CA MET A 1 12.94 -47.90 15.91
C MET A 1 11.66 -47.16 16.30
N THR A 2 11.50 -46.82 17.58
CA THR A 2 10.37 -46.05 18.07
C THR A 2 10.46 -44.63 17.50
N LYS A 3 9.51 -44.27 16.65
CA LYS A 3 9.44 -42.95 16.01
C LYS A 3 9.22 -41.91 17.11
N TYR A 4 10.16 -40.95 17.27
CA TYR A 4 10.03 -39.86 18.24
C TYR A 4 8.74 -39.08 17.95
N ARG A 5 7.79 -39.08 18.92
CA ARG A 5 6.58 -38.26 18.88
C ARG A 5 6.56 -37.26 20.04
N ARG A 6 6.00 -36.10 19.81
CA ARG A 6 5.75 -35.12 20.88
C ARG A 6 4.51 -35.52 21.65
N LEU A 7 4.53 -35.36 22.97
CA LEU A 7 3.34 -35.54 23.81
C LEU A 7 2.33 -34.42 23.52
N THR A 8 1.08 -34.82 23.36
CA THR A 8 -0.08 -33.95 23.20
C THR A 8 -0.66 -33.57 24.55
N ASN A 9 -1.60 -32.61 24.58
CA ASN A 9 -2.35 -32.30 25.80
C ASN A 9 -3.14 -33.53 26.31
N TYR A 10 -3.69 -34.33 25.41
CA TYR A 10 -4.36 -35.58 25.77
C TYR A 10 -3.40 -36.58 26.46
N ASP A 11 -2.19 -36.73 25.95
CA ASP A 11 -1.18 -37.60 26.60
C ASP A 11 -0.85 -37.10 28.03
N ARG A 12 -0.83 -35.80 28.26
CA ARG A 12 -0.61 -35.20 29.58
C ARG A 12 -1.75 -35.49 30.55
N LEU A 13 -3.00 -35.44 30.09
CA LEU A 13 -4.16 -35.86 30.90
C LEU A 13 -4.08 -37.32 31.29
N VAL A 14 -3.64 -38.20 30.38
CA VAL A 14 -3.43 -39.62 30.68
C VAL A 14 -2.29 -39.76 31.70
N ILE A 15 -1.14 -39.06 31.57
CA ILE A 15 -0.06 -39.09 32.55
C ILE A 15 -0.57 -38.63 33.92
N GLU A 16 -1.38 -37.58 34.01
CA GLU A 16 -1.95 -37.09 35.25
C GLU A 16 -2.82 -38.15 35.94
N ALA A 17 -3.72 -38.74 35.21
CA ALA A 17 -4.63 -39.74 35.75
C ALA A 17 -3.88 -40.96 36.32
N TYR A 18 -2.94 -41.51 35.55
CA TYR A 18 -2.22 -42.72 35.98
C TYR A 18 -1.13 -42.44 37.01
N TYR A 19 -0.36 -41.35 36.89
CA TYR A 19 0.68 -41.00 37.87
C TYR A 19 0.07 -40.69 39.23
N ASN A 20 -1.00 -39.93 39.28
CA ASN A 20 -1.72 -39.59 40.54
C ASN A 20 -2.44 -40.80 41.15
N ALA A 21 -2.74 -41.84 40.35
CA ALA A 21 -3.23 -43.15 40.80
C ALA A 21 -2.14 -44.11 41.28
N GLY A 22 -0.82 -43.71 41.19
CA GLY A 22 0.28 -44.49 41.72
C GLY A 22 0.94 -45.45 40.72
N TYR A 23 0.65 -45.36 39.44
CA TYR A 23 1.34 -46.16 38.39
C TYR A 23 2.78 -45.75 38.21
N SER A 24 3.64 -46.70 37.85
CA SER A 24 5.03 -46.41 37.63
C SER A 24 5.29 -45.68 36.31
N GLN A 25 6.41 -44.97 36.23
CA GLN A 25 6.81 -44.31 34.96
C GLN A 25 6.99 -45.26 33.77
N ILE A 26 7.28 -46.55 34.06
CA ILE A 26 7.43 -47.58 33.03
C ILE A 26 6.04 -47.94 32.48
N ASP A 27 5.08 -48.21 33.39
CA ASP A 27 3.73 -48.58 32.94
C ASP A 27 3.06 -47.47 32.15
N ILE A 28 3.27 -46.21 32.54
CA ILE A 28 2.75 -45.03 31.80
C ILE A 28 3.44 -44.90 30.44
N ALA A 29 4.75 -45.17 30.38
CA ALA A 29 5.50 -45.13 29.11
C ALA A 29 5.02 -46.20 28.14
N ASP A 30 4.81 -47.40 28.61
CA ASP A 30 4.31 -48.53 27.81
C ASP A 30 2.86 -48.24 27.32
N LEU A 31 1.99 -47.74 28.19
CA LEU A 31 0.63 -47.36 27.82
C LEU A 31 0.59 -46.32 26.69
N LEU A 32 1.46 -45.32 26.73
CA LEU A 32 1.52 -44.24 25.74
C LEU A 32 2.40 -44.58 24.53
N GLY A 33 3.09 -45.74 24.54
CA GLY A 33 3.98 -46.15 23.47
C GLY A 33 5.19 -45.21 23.31
N VAL A 34 5.72 -44.68 24.44
CA VAL A 34 6.85 -43.75 24.45
C VAL A 34 7.98 -44.30 25.32
N HIS A 35 9.19 -43.80 25.17
CA HIS A 35 10.28 -44.21 26.02
C HIS A 35 10.13 -43.64 27.43
N ARG A 36 10.50 -44.40 28.48
CA ARG A 36 10.44 -44.00 29.90
C ARG A 36 11.05 -42.62 30.14
N SER A 37 12.18 -42.29 29.51
CA SER A 37 12.82 -40.98 29.65
C SER A 37 11.95 -39.80 29.19
N THR A 38 10.97 -40.04 28.31
CA THR A 38 9.99 -39.04 27.88
C THR A 38 9.05 -38.70 29.04
N ILE A 39 8.53 -39.73 29.72
CA ILE A 39 7.69 -39.56 30.92
C ILE A 39 8.47 -38.85 32.03
N CYS A 40 9.71 -39.30 32.30
CA CYS A 40 10.56 -38.67 33.33
C CYS A 40 10.79 -37.18 33.08
N ARG A 41 11.02 -36.77 31.79
CA ARG A 41 11.17 -35.36 31.43
C ARG A 41 9.87 -34.60 31.52
N GLU A 42 8.75 -35.23 31.18
CA GLU A 42 7.42 -34.59 31.22
C GLU A 42 6.97 -34.35 32.66
N LEU A 43 7.19 -35.33 33.55
CA LEU A 43 6.85 -35.15 34.97
C LEU A 43 7.53 -33.92 35.57
N ARG A 44 8.80 -33.66 35.24
CA ARG A 44 9.54 -32.49 35.75
C ARG A 44 8.89 -31.16 35.40
N LYS A 45 8.00 -31.12 34.42
CA LYS A 45 7.35 -29.88 33.98
C LYS A 45 6.09 -29.59 34.79
N GLY A 46 5.41 -30.60 35.31
CA GLY A 46 4.12 -30.46 35.96
C GLY A 46 4.01 -31.08 37.37
N LEU A 47 5.16 -31.55 37.99
CA LEU A 47 5.13 -32.00 39.35
C LEU A 47 4.91 -30.85 40.33
N TYR A 48 4.05 -31.08 41.29
CA TYR A 48 3.79 -30.15 42.40
C TYR A 48 3.52 -30.93 43.70
N GLU A 49 3.65 -30.27 44.84
CA GLU A 49 3.35 -30.82 46.13
C GLU A 49 1.84 -30.65 46.39
N HIS A 50 1.14 -31.78 46.51
CA HIS A 50 -0.27 -31.82 46.81
C HIS A 50 -0.47 -32.10 48.30
N LEU A 51 -1.22 -31.26 49.00
CA LEU A 51 -1.57 -31.43 50.38
C LEU A 51 -2.86 -32.22 50.44
N ASN A 52 -2.84 -33.37 51.10
CA ASN A 52 -4.02 -34.18 51.35
C ASN A 52 -4.88 -33.57 52.51
N SER A 53 -6.10 -34.05 52.66
CA SER A 53 -7.01 -33.58 53.74
C SER A 53 -6.53 -33.90 55.15
N ASP A 54 -5.60 -34.84 55.30
CA ASP A 54 -4.93 -35.20 56.55
C ASP A 54 -3.60 -34.43 56.82
N TYR A 55 -3.34 -33.35 56.01
CA TYR A 55 -2.15 -32.54 56.03
C TYR A 55 -0.85 -33.27 55.62
N THR A 56 -0.94 -34.48 55.09
CA THR A 56 0.20 -35.14 54.49
C THR A 56 0.49 -34.60 53.10
N ALA A 57 1.74 -34.37 52.76
CA ALA A 57 2.14 -33.92 51.46
C ALA A 57 2.54 -35.10 50.56
N ARG A 58 2.10 -35.06 49.29
CA ARG A 58 2.52 -36.02 48.27
C ARG A 58 2.92 -35.30 46.98
N GLN A 59 3.81 -35.91 46.23
CA GLN A 59 4.11 -35.44 44.84
C GLN A 59 2.93 -35.84 43.91
N ALA A 60 2.36 -34.86 43.23
CA ALA A 60 1.33 -35.05 42.23
C ALA A 60 1.76 -34.38 40.92
N TYR A 61 1.19 -34.80 39.81
CA TYR A 61 1.44 -34.21 38.52
C TYR A 61 0.17 -33.50 38.00
N SER A 62 0.33 -32.32 37.39
CA SER A 62 -0.73 -31.58 36.73
C SER A 62 -0.42 -31.42 35.26
N SER A 63 -1.36 -31.83 34.39
CA SER A 63 -1.28 -31.67 32.93
C SER A 63 -1.30 -30.19 32.53
N ASN A 64 -2.07 -29.37 33.28
CA ASN A 64 -2.14 -27.93 32.99
C ASN A 64 -0.82 -27.22 33.27
N LEU A 65 -0.18 -27.46 34.42
CA LEU A 65 1.14 -26.91 34.72
C LEU A 65 2.18 -27.33 33.69
N ALA A 66 2.16 -28.58 33.25
CA ALA A 66 3.09 -29.09 32.23
C ALA A 66 2.80 -28.50 30.84
N GLN A 67 1.54 -28.24 30.52
CA GLN A 67 1.17 -27.56 29.27
C GLN A 67 1.62 -26.10 29.31
N ASP A 68 1.29 -25.35 30.37
CA ASP A 68 1.67 -23.96 30.53
C ASP A 68 3.20 -23.77 30.46
N TYR A 69 3.96 -24.68 31.15
CA TYR A 69 5.41 -24.71 31.03
C TYR A 69 5.90 -24.95 29.61
N THR A 70 5.24 -25.88 28.89
CA THR A 70 5.63 -26.21 27.52
C THR A 70 5.32 -25.04 26.58
N ASP A 71 4.19 -24.36 26.75
CA ASP A 71 3.79 -23.20 25.96
C ASP A 71 4.68 -21.98 26.26
N PHE A 72 5.00 -21.76 27.53
CA PHE A 72 5.99 -20.73 27.91
C PHE A 72 7.36 -20.99 27.26
N GLN A 73 7.83 -22.24 27.34
CA GLN A 73 9.12 -22.62 26.70
C GLN A 73 9.05 -22.51 25.17
N ALA A 74 7.89 -22.71 24.56
CA ALA A 74 7.71 -22.55 23.12
C ALA A 74 7.76 -21.07 22.70
N THR A 75 7.14 -20.19 23.48
CA THR A 75 7.17 -18.74 23.26
C THR A 75 8.55 -18.13 23.50
N SER A 76 9.33 -18.69 24.44
CA SER A 76 10.69 -18.25 24.76
C SER A 76 11.75 -18.75 23.75
N LYS A 77 11.36 -19.63 22.81
CA LYS A 77 12.25 -20.14 21.76
C LYS A 77 12.09 -19.31 20.51
N GLY A 78 13.05 -18.48 20.20
CA GLY A 78 13.07 -17.70 18.97
C GLY A 78 14.26 -16.74 18.97
N LYS A 79 14.60 -16.25 17.79
CA LYS A 79 15.52 -15.10 17.72
C LYS A 79 14.79 -13.88 18.27
N GLU A 80 15.51 -13.09 19.04
CA GLU A 80 15.05 -11.78 19.48
C GLU A 80 14.59 -10.94 18.29
N LEU A 81 13.61 -10.08 18.52
CA LEU A 81 13.10 -9.19 17.49
C LEU A 81 14.22 -8.19 17.13
N LYS A 82 14.65 -8.19 15.89
CA LYS A 82 15.71 -7.28 15.44
C LYS A 82 15.48 -5.81 15.77
N ILE A 83 14.22 -5.40 15.86
CA ILE A 83 13.82 -4.01 16.12
C ILE A 83 13.72 -3.69 17.61
N ALA A 84 13.79 -4.69 18.51
CA ALA A 84 13.54 -4.51 19.95
C ALA A 84 14.47 -3.47 20.59
N ASP A 85 15.73 -3.43 20.15
CA ASP A 85 16.76 -2.53 20.69
C ASP A 85 16.99 -1.27 19.84
N ASP A 86 16.19 -1.06 18.80
CA ASP A 86 16.30 0.09 17.90
C ASP A 86 15.02 0.92 17.85
N HIS A 87 14.76 1.63 18.95
CA HIS A 87 13.61 2.52 19.06
C HIS A 87 13.64 3.66 18.03
N ALA A 88 14.84 4.12 17.62
CA ALA A 88 14.99 5.15 16.62
C ALA A 88 14.46 4.69 15.25
N LEU A 89 14.78 3.44 14.86
CA LEU A 89 14.24 2.84 13.66
C LEU A 89 12.73 2.65 13.74
N ALA A 90 12.22 2.16 14.89
CA ALA A 90 10.80 1.95 15.09
C ALA A 90 10.01 3.27 14.92
N SER A 91 10.43 4.34 15.61
CA SER A 91 9.80 5.65 15.52
C SER A 91 9.86 6.25 14.11
N PHE A 92 10.99 6.10 13.43
CA PHE A 92 11.14 6.56 12.04
C PHE A 92 10.21 5.83 11.08
N LEU A 93 10.05 4.51 11.24
CA LEU A 93 9.13 3.71 10.43
C LEU A 93 7.67 4.11 10.69
N GLU A 94 7.29 4.34 11.95
CA GLU A 94 5.95 4.83 12.32
C GLU A 94 5.66 6.18 11.68
N GLU A 95 6.56 7.15 11.82
CA GLU A 95 6.42 8.48 11.23
C GLU A 95 6.23 8.40 9.71
N LYS A 96 7.14 7.71 9.03
CA LYS A 96 7.13 7.63 7.56
C LYS A 96 5.93 6.86 7.00
N ILE A 97 5.48 5.79 7.67
CA ILE A 97 4.39 4.95 7.15
C ILE A 97 3.03 5.47 7.60
N ALA A 98 2.83 5.73 8.91
CA ALA A 98 1.53 6.12 9.42
C ALA A 98 1.23 7.60 9.16
N HIS A 99 2.21 8.50 9.33
CA HIS A 99 2.02 9.94 9.15
C HIS A 99 2.29 10.38 7.70
N ASP A 100 3.48 10.10 7.16
CA ASP A 100 3.88 10.55 5.83
C ASP A 100 3.31 9.69 4.68
N LYS A 101 2.56 8.62 5.01
CA LYS A 101 1.85 7.76 4.05
C LYS A 101 2.76 6.99 3.07
N TYR A 102 4.02 6.78 3.42
CA TYR A 102 4.93 5.97 2.63
C TYR A 102 4.60 4.48 2.74
N SER A 103 4.96 3.69 1.71
CA SER A 103 4.89 2.23 1.83
C SER A 103 6.12 1.69 2.58
N PRO A 104 6.01 0.55 3.27
CA PRO A 104 7.14 -0.10 3.93
C PRO A 104 8.36 -0.29 3.01
N ASP A 105 8.14 -0.65 1.75
CA ASP A 105 9.18 -0.84 0.75
C ASP A 105 9.91 0.47 0.42
N ALA A 106 9.16 1.57 0.22
CA ALA A 106 9.73 2.88 -0.07
C ALA A 106 10.56 3.43 1.10
N VAL A 107 10.11 3.26 2.35
CA VAL A 107 10.86 3.72 3.54
C VAL A 107 12.15 2.95 3.71
N LEU A 108 12.14 1.62 3.55
CA LEU A 108 13.35 0.82 3.65
C LEU A 108 14.36 1.15 2.54
N HIS A 109 13.85 1.51 1.35
CA HIS A 109 14.72 1.98 0.29
C HIS A 109 15.35 3.34 0.63
N LEU A 110 14.57 4.31 1.17
CA LEU A 110 15.11 5.59 1.64
C LEU A 110 16.26 5.39 2.64
N ILE A 111 16.08 4.47 3.61
CA ILE A 111 17.12 4.16 4.60
C ILE A 111 18.36 3.57 3.93
N SER A 112 18.18 2.67 2.95
CA SER A 112 19.31 1.98 2.32
C SER A 112 20.05 2.84 1.29
N SER A 113 19.39 3.83 0.68
CA SER A 113 19.98 4.71 -0.33
C SER A 113 20.70 5.92 0.25
N ASP A 114 20.39 6.28 1.50
CA ASP A 114 21.06 7.38 2.21
C ASP A 114 22.03 6.81 3.26
N PRO A 115 23.38 6.93 3.03
CA PRO A 115 24.37 6.43 3.94
C PRO A 115 24.33 7.04 5.35
N ASP A 116 23.94 8.30 5.49
CA ASP A 116 23.88 8.98 6.77
C ASP A 116 22.63 8.56 7.55
N LEU A 117 21.52 8.39 6.86
CA LEU A 117 20.31 7.83 7.44
C LEU A 117 20.51 6.36 7.86
N SER A 118 21.19 5.58 7.02
CA SER A 118 21.49 4.16 7.31
C SER A 118 22.35 3.98 8.57
N LYS A 119 23.34 4.84 8.78
CA LYS A 119 24.22 4.83 9.96
C LYS A 119 23.50 5.18 11.26
N ARG A 120 22.35 5.87 11.16
CA ARG A 120 21.54 6.29 12.31
C ARG A 120 20.88 5.11 13.02
N PHE A 121 20.69 4.00 12.33
CA PHE A 121 19.98 2.82 12.83
C PHE A 121 20.95 1.66 13.08
N LYS A 122 20.71 0.93 14.18
CA LYS A 122 21.54 -0.19 14.61
C LYS A 122 21.30 -1.45 13.78
N VAL A 123 20.08 -1.60 13.25
CA VAL A 123 19.65 -2.83 12.57
C VAL A 123 19.06 -2.55 11.21
N SER A 124 19.20 -3.52 10.31
CA SER A 124 18.53 -3.54 9.01
C SER A 124 17.52 -4.68 8.98
N ILE A 125 16.33 -4.39 8.46
CA ILE A 125 15.24 -5.34 8.30
C ILE A 125 14.76 -5.37 6.84
N SER A 126 14.29 -6.54 6.40
CA SER A 126 13.70 -6.68 5.07
C SER A 126 12.24 -6.22 5.05
N THR A 127 11.75 -5.87 3.87
CA THR A 127 10.33 -5.51 3.65
C THR A 127 9.37 -6.57 4.20
N THR A 128 9.67 -7.86 3.98
CA THR A 128 8.86 -8.96 4.52
C THR A 128 8.86 -8.99 6.05
N THR A 129 10.01 -8.71 6.68
CA THR A 129 10.11 -8.64 8.14
C THR A 129 9.31 -7.48 8.69
N LEU A 130 9.37 -6.31 8.03
CA LEU A 130 8.59 -5.14 8.43
C LEU A 130 7.10 -5.40 8.37
N TYR A 131 6.59 -5.99 7.28
CA TYR A 131 5.17 -6.38 7.21
C TYR A 131 4.75 -7.35 8.32
N ARG A 132 5.60 -8.35 8.64
CA ARG A 132 5.33 -9.27 9.75
C ARG A 132 5.31 -8.57 11.12
N TYR A 133 6.14 -7.55 11.32
CA TYR A 133 6.17 -6.78 12.56
C TYR A 133 4.91 -5.90 12.70
N ILE A 134 4.46 -5.29 11.61
CA ILE A 134 3.20 -4.54 11.58
C ILE A 134 2.00 -5.47 11.85
N ASP A 135 1.97 -6.64 11.22
CA ASP A 135 0.91 -7.63 11.38
C ASP A 135 0.83 -8.19 12.82
N LYS A 136 1.98 -8.31 13.48
CA LYS A 136 2.09 -8.73 14.90
C LYS A 136 1.77 -7.60 15.89
N GLY A 137 1.53 -6.37 15.44
CA GLY A 137 1.24 -5.23 16.30
C GLY A 137 2.43 -4.80 17.18
N LEU A 138 3.67 -4.89 16.66
CA LEU A 138 4.87 -4.54 17.41
C LEU A 138 5.15 -3.03 17.45
N PHE A 139 4.38 -2.23 16.75
CA PHE A 139 4.48 -0.79 16.71
C PHE A 139 3.35 -0.15 17.53
N LEU A 140 3.64 1.01 18.13
CA LEU A 140 2.66 1.74 18.93
C LEU A 140 1.61 2.44 18.07
N ASN A 141 2.04 3.11 17.01
CA ASN A 141 1.21 3.98 16.19
C ASN A 141 1.08 3.51 14.73
N LEU A 142 1.57 2.31 14.40
CA LEU A 142 1.53 1.76 13.05
C LEU A 142 0.80 0.42 13.03
N THR A 143 -0.25 0.35 12.23
CA THR A 143 -1.11 -0.83 12.09
C THR A 143 -1.33 -1.18 10.62
N ASN A 144 -1.95 -2.34 10.36
CA ASN A 144 -2.33 -2.74 9.00
C ASN A 144 -3.29 -1.75 8.29
N LYS A 145 -3.98 -0.87 9.05
CA LYS A 145 -4.86 0.16 8.48
C LYS A 145 -4.09 1.28 7.78
N ASP A 146 -2.85 1.51 8.19
CA ASP A 146 -1.99 2.57 7.68
C ASP A 146 -1.28 2.15 6.39
N LEU A 147 -1.34 0.87 6.05
CA LEU A 147 -0.73 0.33 4.84
C LEU A 147 -1.51 0.73 3.58
N PRO A 148 -0.82 0.92 2.43
CA PRO A 148 -1.43 1.34 1.15
C PRO A 148 -2.57 0.43 0.67
N HIS A 149 -2.53 -0.85 1.02
CA HIS A 149 -3.49 -1.87 0.64
C HIS A 149 -4.10 -2.52 1.88
N ALA A 150 -4.79 -1.74 2.71
CA ALA A 150 -5.65 -2.32 3.73
C ALA A 150 -6.72 -3.21 3.06
N HIS A 151 -6.86 -4.45 3.53
CA HIS A 151 -7.76 -5.46 2.93
C HIS A 151 -9.18 -4.91 2.73
N LYS A 152 -9.56 -4.66 1.48
CA LYS A 152 -10.93 -4.35 1.08
C LYS A 152 -11.64 -5.66 0.74
N ARG A 153 -12.69 -6.00 1.48
CA ARG A 153 -13.62 -7.05 1.05
C ARG A 153 -14.21 -6.64 -0.29
N SER A 154 -13.91 -7.41 -1.35
CA SER A 154 -14.51 -7.23 -2.67
C SER A 154 -15.96 -7.73 -2.61
N TYR A 155 -16.92 -6.83 -2.72
CA TYR A 155 -18.29 -7.20 -3.02
C TYR A 155 -18.47 -7.17 -4.54
N ASN A 156 -18.70 -8.32 -5.14
CA ASN A 156 -19.09 -8.44 -6.54
C ASN A 156 -20.49 -7.85 -6.74
N ARG A 157 -20.56 -6.56 -7.06
CA ARG A 157 -21.81 -5.94 -7.56
C ARG A 157 -21.86 -6.09 -9.06
N VAL A 158 -22.88 -6.79 -9.55
CA VAL A 158 -23.23 -6.76 -10.98
C VAL A 158 -23.58 -5.32 -11.34
N ARG A 159 -22.73 -4.65 -12.12
CA ARG A 159 -22.98 -3.29 -12.60
C ARG A 159 -23.75 -3.37 -13.91
N ARG A 160 -24.90 -2.68 -14.00
CA ARG A 160 -25.56 -2.43 -15.28
C ARG A 160 -24.64 -1.59 -16.17
N ILE A 161 -24.29 -2.14 -17.33
CA ILE A 161 -23.42 -1.49 -18.31
C ILE A 161 -24.28 -0.53 -19.14
N GLN A 162 -24.10 0.76 -18.95
CA GLN A 162 -24.62 1.76 -19.90
C GLN A 162 -23.55 1.97 -20.98
N LYS A 163 -23.85 1.59 -22.21
CA LYS A 163 -23.02 1.93 -23.37
C LYS A 163 -23.17 3.44 -23.66
N ARG A 164 -22.13 4.21 -23.44
CA ARG A 164 -22.02 5.59 -23.93
C ARG A 164 -21.13 5.58 -25.17
N SER A 165 -21.53 6.27 -26.23
CA SER A 165 -20.65 6.53 -27.36
C SER A 165 -19.57 7.54 -26.96
N SER A 166 -18.36 7.40 -27.49
CA SER A 166 -17.30 8.39 -27.32
C SER A 166 -17.66 9.71 -28.00
N ALA A 167 -17.31 10.83 -27.37
CA ALA A 167 -17.53 12.15 -27.94
C ALA A 167 -16.56 12.48 -29.09
N GLY A 168 -15.43 11.79 -29.21
CA GLY A 168 -14.38 12.11 -30.17
C GLY A 168 -13.62 10.87 -30.67
N THR A 169 -12.33 11.03 -30.94
CA THR A 169 -11.47 10.00 -31.57
C THR A 169 -11.28 8.81 -30.64
N SER A 170 -11.60 7.59 -31.11
CA SER A 170 -11.40 6.33 -30.38
C SER A 170 -9.91 6.07 -30.12
N ILE A 171 -9.59 5.44 -28.98
CA ILE A 171 -8.24 4.98 -28.62
C ILE A 171 -7.64 4.01 -29.66
N GLU A 172 -8.46 3.34 -30.47
CA GLU A 172 -7.99 2.48 -31.56
C GLU A 172 -7.20 3.23 -32.64
N LYS A 173 -7.47 4.54 -32.78
CA LYS A 173 -6.74 5.42 -33.71
C LYS A 173 -5.47 6.04 -33.09
N ARG A 174 -5.22 5.78 -31.81
CA ARG A 174 -4.03 6.25 -31.12
C ARG A 174 -2.80 5.51 -31.64
N PRO A 175 -1.68 6.20 -31.96
CA PRO A 175 -0.43 5.56 -32.35
C PRO A 175 0.01 4.46 -31.40
N ALA A 176 0.45 3.33 -31.95
CA ALA A 176 0.78 2.13 -31.16
C ALA A 176 2.05 2.32 -30.30
N ASP A 177 2.95 3.18 -30.70
CA ASP A 177 4.18 3.55 -29.98
C ASP A 177 3.90 4.16 -28.61
N ILE A 178 2.77 4.86 -28.43
CA ILE A 178 2.33 5.39 -27.15
C ILE A 178 2.16 4.28 -26.09
N LEU A 179 1.92 3.02 -26.51
CA LEU A 179 1.80 1.89 -25.58
C LEU A 179 3.13 1.53 -24.92
N SER A 180 4.27 1.78 -25.57
CA SER A 180 5.60 1.50 -25.03
C SER A 180 5.95 2.37 -23.82
N ARG A 181 5.37 3.60 -23.76
CA ARG A 181 5.67 4.61 -22.72
C ARG A 181 7.14 5.05 -22.73
N GLU A 182 7.78 5.02 -23.88
CA GLU A 182 9.18 5.42 -24.07
C GLU A 182 9.30 6.90 -24.37
N TYR A 183 8.26 7.49 -24.95
CA TYR A 183 8.23 8.89 -25.34
C TYR A 183 7.55 9.75 -24.28
N PHE A 184 8.08 10.96 -24.10
CA PHE A 184 7.51 11.97 -23.22
C PHE A 184 6.37 12.74 -23.94
N GLY A 185 5.42 13.25 -23.18
CA GLY A 185 4.33 14.09 -23.70
C GLY A 185 3.01 13.36 -23.94
N ASP A 186 2.91 12.08 -23.59
CA ASP A 186 1.66 11.32 -23.65
C ASP A 186 1.00 11.24 -22.26
N TRP A 187 -0.19 11.81 -22.16
CA TRP A 187 -0.90 11.96 -20.89
C TRP A 187 -2.15 11.10 -20.79
N GLU A 188 -2.50 10.74 -19.59
CA GLU A 188 -3.80 10.20 -19.21
C GLU A 188 -4.49 11.23 -18.31
N MET A 189 -5.76 11.58 -18.59
CA MET A 189 -6.51 12.55 -17.81
C MET A 189 -7.76 11.90 -17.19
N ASP A 190 -8.03 12.20 -15.92
CA ASP A 190 -9.14 11.64 -15.13
C ASP A 190 -9.64 12.65 -14.10
N THR A 191 -10.78 12.36 -13.48
CA THR A 191 -11.30 13.16 -12.38
C THR A 191 -11.44 12.35 -11.09
N VAL A 192 -10.97 12.91 -9.98
CA VAL A 192 -11.18 12.37 -8.64
C VAL A 192 -12.36 13.08 -8.00
N LYS A 193 -13.47 12.33 -7.79
CA LYS A 193 -14.73 12.87 -7.26
C LYS A 193 -14.80 12.74 -5.74
N GLY A 194 -15.38 13.74 -5.07
CA GLY A 194 -15.62 13.76 -3.63
C GLY A 194 -16.83 12.95 -3.19
N ILE A 195 -17.57 13.46 -2.21
CA ILE A 195 -18.80 12.85 -1.68
C ILE A 195 -19.91 12.94 -2.71
N ARG A 196 -20.45 11.79 -3.11
CA ARG A 196 -21.55 11.74 -4.08
C ARG A 196 -22.79 12.51 -3.55
N GLY A 197 -23.28 13.43 -4.35
CA GLY A 197 -24.49 14.22 -4.03
C GLY A 197 -24.27 15.38 -3.05
N LYS A 198 -23.03 15.58 -2.54
CA LYS A 198 -22.67 16.67 -1.63
C LYS A 198 -21.60 17.58 -2.23
N THR A 199 -20.46 17.01 -2.63
CA THR A 199 -19.33 17.75 -3.21
C THR A 199 -19.63 18.11 -4.67
N LYS A 200 -19.52 19.38 -5.01
CA LYS A 200 -19.72 19.91 -6.39
C LYS A 200 -18.43 19.82 -7.20
N GLY A 201 -17.32 20.21 -6.59
CA GLY A 201 -16.00 20.21 -7.21
C GLY A 201 -15.40 18.81 -7.35
N CYS A 202 -14.31 18.74 -8.09
CA CYS A 202 -13.49 17.55 -8.24
C CYS A 202 -12.02 17.93 -8.42
N LEU A 203 -11.13 16.94 -8.41
CA LEU A 203 -9.76 17.15 -8.83
C LEU A 203 -9.60 16.62 -10.25
N LEU A 204 -9.11 17.44 -11.16
CA LEU A 204 -8.62 17.02 -12.46
C LEU A 204 -7.18 16.54 -12.29
N VAL A 205 -6.87 15.36 -12.80
CA VAL A 205 -5.56 14.71 -12.67
C VAL A 205 -5.06 14.37 -14.05
N LEU A 206 -3.90 14.91 -14.39
CA LEU A 206 -3.17 14.57 -15.60
C LEU A 206 -1.93 13.77 -15.19
N THR A 207 -1.78 12.55 -15.71
CA THR A 207 -0.65 11.67 -15.45
C THR A 207 0.18 11.52 -16.71
N GLU A 208 1.43 11.95 -16.69
CA GLU A 208 2.36 11.71 -17.79
C GLU A 208 2.77 10.22 -17.79
N ARG A 209 2.74 9.58 -18.98
CA ARG A 209 2.81 8.11 -19.08
C ARG A 209 4.21 7.53 -18.90
N LYS A 210 5.28 8.23 -19.29
CA LYS A 210 6.67 7.82 -19.17
C LYS A 210 7.20 8.04 -17.76
N THR A 211 7.12 9.25 -17.28
CA THR A 211 7.67 9.69 -15.99
C THR A 211 6.77 9.41 -14.79
N ARG A 212 5.47 9.20 -15.05
CA ARG A 212 4.42 9.06 -14.02
C ARG A 212 4.22 10.33 -13.19
N ASN A 213 4.63 11.49 -13.73
CA ASN A 213 4.41 12.76 -13.07
C ASN A 213 2.92 13.14 -13.10
N GLU A 214 2.47 13.77 -12.02
CA GLU A 214 1.08 14.18 -11.84
C GLU A 214 0.98 15.71 -11.86
N LEU A 215 0.02 16.22 -12.63
CA LEU A 215 -0.48 17.57 -12.48
C LEU A 215 -1.92 17.48 -11.97
N THR A 216 -2.22 18.17 -10.88
CA THR A 216 -3.51 18.07 -10.22
C THR A 216 -4.12 19.45 -10.03
N PHE A 217 -5.35 19.63 -10.49
CA PHE A 217 -6.07 20.91 -10.45
C PHE A 217 -7.39 20.76 -9.71
N LYS A 218 -7.73 21.74 -8.89
CA LYS A 218 -9.05 21.80 -8.26
C LYS A 218 -10.04 22.43 -9.22
N LEU A 219 -11.08 21.68 -9.62
CA LEU A 219 -12.19 22.18 -10.42
C LEU A 219 -13.38 22.58 -9.54
N PRO A 220 -14.08 23.67 -9.87
CA PRO A 220 -15.27 24.12 -9.14
C PRO A 220 -16.46 23.18 -9.35
N ASP A 221 -16.50 22.47 -10.47
CA ASP A 221 -17.56 21.53 -10.84
C ASP A 221 -17.04 20.42 -11.76
N GLN A 222 -17.94 19.53 -12.19
CA GLN A 222 -17.63 18.40 -13.07
C GLN A 222 -18.10 18.65 -14.52
N LYS A 223 -18.01 19.89 -15.00
CA LYS A 223 -18.41 20.27 -16.35
C LYS A 223 -17.22 20.26 -17.32
N ALA A 224 -17.51 20.00 -18.59
CA ALA A 224 -16.51 20.01 -19.64
C ALA A 224 -15.83 21.39 -19.78
N ALA A 225 -16.58 22.48 -19.63
CA ALA A 225 -16.02 23.83 -19.67
C ALA A 225 -14.93 24.07 -18.62
N SER A 226 -15.06 23.49 -17.42
CA SER A 226 -14.04 23.62 -16.36
C SER A 226 -12.75 22.85 -16.70
N VAL A 227 -12.87 21.74 -17.42
CA VAL A 227 -11.70 20.98 -17.93
C VAL A 227 -11.01 21.76 -19.05
N VAL A 228 -11.79 22.30 -19.98
CA VAL A 228 -11.26 23.13 -21.10
C VAL A 228 -10.53 24.34 -20.55
N ALA A 229 -11.09 25.02 -19.53
CA ALA A 229 -10.43 26.18 -18.91
C ALA A 229 -9.04 25.85 -18.36
N VAL A 230 -8.87 24.69 -17.69
CA VAL A 230 -7.52 24.27 -17.21
C VAL A 230 -6.55 24.04 -18.37
N LEU A 231 -7.00 23.45 -19.46
CA LEU A 231 -6.14 23.27 -20.63
C LEU A 231 -5.83 24.61 -21.31
N ASP A 232 -6.76 25.56 -21.29
CA ASP A 232 -6.55 26.92 -21.77
C ASP A 232 -5.52 27.67 -20.90
N ASP A 233 -5.60 27.55 -19.57
CA ASP A 233 -4.62 28.12 -18.63
C ASP A 233 -3.23 27.52 -18.82
N LEU A 234 -3.14 26.21 -19.07
CA LEU A 234 -1.87 25.53 -19.37
C LEU A 234 -1.28 25.99 -20.71
N GLU A 235 -2.13 26.23 -21.72
CA GLU A 235 -1.68 26.76 -23.01
C GLU A 235 -1.22 28.22 -22.87
N ASP A 236 -1.90 29.04 -22.07
CA ASP A 236 -1.46 30.41 -21.73
C ASP A 236 -0.08 30.43 -21.09
N LEU A 237 0.19 29.43 -20.23
CA LEU A 237 1.44 29.31 -19.49
C LEU A 237 2.61 28.82 -20.35
N LEU A 238 2.35 27.89 -21.27
CA LEU A 238 3.37 27.22 -22.09
C LEU A 238 3.55 27.84 -23.47
N GLY A 239 2.54 28.57 -23.97
CA GLY A 239 2.57 29.11 -25.32
C GLY A 239 2.79 28.04 -26.40
N ASP A 240 3.76 28.27 -27.27
CA ASP A 240 4.11 27.36 -28.38
C ASP A 240 4.64 26.00 -27.89
N ASP A 241 5.16 25.91 -26.66
CA ASP A 241 5.67 24.67 -26.07
C ASP A 241 4.57 23.73 -25.58
N PHE A 242 3.30 24.15 -25.58
CA PHE A 242 2.20 23.30 -25.13
C PHE A 242 2.19 21.94 -25.84
N SER A 243 2.28 21.95 -27.16
CA SER A 243 2.27 20.71 -27.97
C SER A 243 3.50 19.82 -27.74
N ASN A 244 4.64 20.39 -27.31
CA ASN A 244 5.85 19.65 -26.97
C ASN A 244 5.71 18.90 -25.64
N VAL A 245 4.89 19.43 -24.71
CA VAL A 245 4.63 18.83 -23.39
C VAL A 245 3.40 17.93 -23.42
N PHE A 246 2.35 18.31 -24.16
CA PHE A 246 1.08 17.61 -24.24
C PHE A 246 0.79 17.11 -25.66
N HIS A 247 1.57 16.14 -26.14
CA HIS A 247 1.39 15.56 -27.48
C HIS A 247 0.02 14.90 -27.60
N THR A 248 -0.31 14.01 -26.66
CA THR A 248 -1.59 13.33 -26.63
C THR A 248 -2.17 13.28 -25.23
N ILE A 249 -3.50 13.30 -25.13
CA ILE A 249 -4.22 13.12 -23.88
C ILE A 249 -5.28 12.05 -24.07
N THR A 250 -5.23 11.01 -23.25
CA THR A 250 -6.20 9.91 -23.24
C THR A 250 -7.20 10.11 -22.10
N VAL A 251 -8.49 10.08 -22.41
CA VAL A 251 -9.60 10.31 -21.46
C VAL A 251 -10.59 9.15 -21.48
N ASP A 252 -11.47 9.08 -20.46
CA ASP A 252 -12.64 8.20 -20.52
C ASP A 252 -13.86 8.92 -21.16
N ASN A 253 -14.99 8.21 -21.19
CA ASN A 253 -16.24 8.76 -21.72
C ASN A 253 -17.06 9.47 -20.61
N GLY A 254 -16.39 10.16 -19.67
CA GLY A 254 -17.03 10.99 -18.66
C GLY A 254 -17.71 12.21 -19.26
N VAL A 255 -18.76 12.71 -18.60
CA VAL A 255 -19.46 13.94 -19.05
C VAL A 255 -18.56 15.16 -18.97
N GLU A 256 -17.58 15.13 -18.09
CA GLU A 256 -16.53 16.14 -17.93
C GLU A 256 -15.57 16.23 -19.12
N PHE A 257 -15.53 15.21 -19.96
CA PHE A 257 -14.69 15.14 -21.16
C PHE A 257 -15.54 15.16 -22.45
N ALA A 258 -16.77 15.64 -22.37
CA ALA A 258 -17.69 15.64 -23.54
C ALA A 258 -17.35 16.71 -24.60
N ASP A 259 -16.63 17.76 -24.23
CA ASP A 259 -16.22 18.82 -25.14
C ASP A 259 -14.88 18.48 -25.82
N PHE A 260 -14.94 17.58 -26.79
CA PHE A 260 -13.78 17.14 -27.56
C PHE A 260 -13.08 18.30 -28.29
N GLU A 261 -13.86 19.13 -28.97
CA GLU A 261 -13.32 20.25 -29.74
C GLU A 261 -12.68 21.29 -28.83
N GLY A 262 -13.33 21.66 -27.73
CA GLY A 262 -12.77 22.57 -26.73
C GLY A 262 -11.46 22.10 -26.12
N MET A 263 -11.34 20.80 -25.82
CA MET A 263 -10.07 20.24 -25.30
C MET A 263 -8.95 20.23 -26.33
N GLN A 264 -9.27 19.99 -27.61
CA GLN A 264 -8.27 19.77 -28.65
C GLN A 264 -7.82 21.07 -29.30
N ARG A 265 -8.68 22.08 -29.46
CA ARG A 265 -8.38 23.35 -30.11
C ARG A 265 -7.30 24.15 -29.40
N SER A 266 -6.48 24.88 -30.17
CA SER A 266 -5.64 25.94 -29.62
C SER A 266 -6.42 27.24 -29.40
N LYS A 267 -6.03 28.03 -28.38
CA LYS A 267 -6.49 29.42 -28.19
C LYS A 267 -5.80 30.40 -29.14
N PHE A 268 -4.56 30.10 -29.53
CA PHE A 268 -3.68 31.04 -30.24
C PHE A 268 -3.64 30.79 -31.74
N THR A 269 -3.95 29.58 -32.18
CA THR A 269 -3.88 29.19 -33.60
C THR A 269 -5.20 28.58 -34.08
N SER A 270 -5.40 28.48 -35.39
CA SER A 270 -6.51 27.75 -35.98
C SER A 270 -6.36 26.22 -35.96
N GLY A 271 -5.23 25.73 -35.37
CA GLY A 271 -4.92 24.31 -35.26
C GLY A 271 -5.31 23.69 -33.93
N ASN A 272 -4.84 22.48 -33.72
CA ASN A 272 -5.02 21.75 -32.48
C ASN A 272 -3.76 21.88 -31.61
N ARG A 273 -3.95 22.12 -30.30
CA ARG A 273 -2.87 22.13 -29.30
C ARG A 273 -2.43 20.73 -28.89
N THR A 274 -3.31 19.74 -28.99
CA THR A 274 -3.03 18.34 -28.61
C THR A 274 -3.97 17.39 -29.34
N SER A 275 -3.70 16.09 -29.29
CA SER A 275 -4.61 15.05 -29.78
C SER A 275 -5.29 14.33 -28.62
N ILE A 276 -6.63 14.31 -28.65
CA ILE A 276 -7.46 13.67 -27.59
C ILE A 276 -7.93 12.30 -28.07
N TYR A 277 -7.76 11.27 -27.22
CA TYR A 277 -8.22 9.91 -27.48
C TYR A 277 -9.13 9.41 -26.38
N TYR A 278 -10.25 8.78 -26.74
CA TYR A 278 -11.21 8.23 -25.80
C TYR A 278 -11.05 6.72 -25.64
N CYS A 279 -10.91 6.27 -24.39
CA CYS A 279 -10.89 4.85 -24.04
C CYS A 279 -12.20 4.16 -24.39
N HIS A 280 -12.14 2.84 -24.55
CA HIS A 280 -13.37 2.03 -24.61
C HIS A 280 -14.15 2.14 -23.30
N ALA A 281 -15.47 2.08 -23.42
CA ALA A 281 -16.32 2.10 -22.25
C ALA A 281 -15.98 0.95 -21.31
N TYR A 282 -15.74 1.26 -20.02
CA TYR A 282 -15.41 0.29 -18.96
C TYR A 282 -14.04 -0.40 -19.06
N SER A 283 -13.14 0.06 -19.91
CA SER A 283 -11.79 -0.47 -20.10
C SER A 283 -10.77 0.31 -19.24
N SER A 284 -10.88 0.20 -17.91
CA SER A 284 -9.97 0.89 -16.98
C SER A 284 -8.49 0.50 -17.15
N CYS A 285 -8.22 -0.69 -17.71
CA CYS A 285 -6.86 -1.17 -17.99
C CYS A 285 -6.13 -0.31 -19.04
N GLU A 286 -6.86 0.40 -19.91
CA GLU A 286 -6.29 1.30 -20.92
C GLU A 286 -5.69 2.58 -20.30
N ARG A 287 -6.05 2.89 -19.04
CA ARG A 287 -5.56 4.04 -18.24
C ARG A 287 -4.97 3.61 -16.90
N GLY A 288 -4.11 2.59 -16.93
CA GLY A 288 -3.50 2.04 -15.72
C GLY A 288 -2.64 3.03 -14.93
N SER A 289 -2.11 4.09 -15.57
CA SER A 289 -1.34 5.14 -14.89
C SER A 289 -2.26 5.96 -13.99
N ASN A 290 -3.40 6.41 -14.49
CA ASN A 290 -4.39 7.18 -13.71
C ASN A 290 -4.96 6.38 -12.53
N GLU A 291 -5.21 5.07 -12.69
CA GLU A 291 -5.69 4.26 -11.58
C GLU A 291 -4.70 4.25 -10.41
N ASN A 292 -3.39 4.19 -10.72
CA ASN A 292 -2.35 4.26 -9.70
C ASN A 292 -2.23 5.67 -9.09
N ALA A 293 -2.28 6.72 -9.92
CA ALA A 293 -2.30 8.11 -9.49
C ALA A 293 -3.47 8.37 -8.52
N ASN A 294 -4.67 7.97 -8.90
CA ASN A 294 -5.86 8.10 -8.08
C ASN A 294 -5.72 7.35 -6.73
N ARG A 295 -5.03 6.22 -6.70
CA ARG A 295 -4.70 5.51 -5.43
C ARG A 295 -3.76 6.30 -4.54
N LEU A 296 -2.77 7.00 -5.10
CA LEU A 296 -1.87 7.86 -4.34
C LEU A 296 -2.61 9.08 -3.79
N ILE A 297 -3.41 9.77 -4.60
CA ILE A 297 -4.27 10.87 -4.16
C ILE A 297 -5.18 10.43 -3.01
N ARG A 298 -5.74 9.21 -3.10
CA ARG A 298 -6.65 8.66 -2.07
C ARG A 298 -5.97 8.33 -0.74
N ARG A 299 -4.66 8.39 -0.62
CA ARG A 299 -3.96 8.33 0.67
C ARG A 299 -4.13 9.63 1.46
N HIS A 300 -4.27 10.78 0.76
CA HIS A 300 -4.45 12.11 1.36
C HIS A 300 -5.91 12.55 1.36
N ALA A 301 -6.65 12.21 0.30
CA ALA A 301 -8.07 12.49 0.15
C ALA A 301 -8.86 11.18 0.01
N PRO A 302 -9.12 10.41 1.09
CA PRO A 302 -9.86 9.14 1.06
C PRO A 302 -11.24 9.28 0.42
N LYS A 303 -11.83 8.15 0.00
CA LYS A 303 -13.22 8.16 -0.49
C LYS A 303 -14.16 8.66 0.61
N GLY A 304 -14.97 9.67 0.29
CA GLY A 304 -15.83 10.33 1.25
C GLY A 304 -15.24 11.63 1.82
N THR A 305 -14.08 12.08 1.34
CA THR A 305 -13.56 13.42 1.63
C THR A 305 -14.39 14.46 0.85
N ASP A 306 -14.74 15.53 1.53
CA ASP A 306 -15.37 16.70 0.91
C ASP A 306 -14.29 17.55 0.20
N LEU A 307 -14.15 17.36 -1.11
CA LEU A 307 -13.12 18.04 -1.90
C LEU A 307 -13.35 19.56 -2.01
N ASP A 308 -14.58 20.03 -1.75
CA ASP A 308 -14.87 21.47 -1.77
C ASP A 308 -14.12 22.21 -0.64
N GLN A 309 -13.80 21.49 0.46
CA GLN A 309 -13.04 22.03 1.61
C GLN A 309 -11.53 22.12 1.36
N LEU A 310 -10.99 21.38 0.39
CA LEU A 310 -9.57 21.45 0.07
C LEU A 310 -9.25 22.82 -0.54
N THR A 311 -8.17 23.45 -0.10
CA THR A 311 -7.63 24.66 -0.73
C THR A 311 -6.78 24.29 -1.97
N HIS A 312 -6.43 25.26 -2.79
CA HIS A 312 -5.47 25.06 -3.89
C HIS A 312 -4.10 24.62 -3.36
N ASP A 313 -3.68 25.13 -2.20
CA ASP A 313 -2.41 24.76 -1.56
C ASP A 313 -2.41 23.32 -1.04
N ASP A 314 -3.55 22.84 -0.52
CA ASP A 314 -3.70 21.43 -0.16
C ASP A 314 -3.51 20.51 -1.38
N VAL A 315 -4.12 20.89 -2.51
CA VAL A 315 -4.00 20.13 -3.77
C VAL A 315 -2.56 20.14 -4.28
N LYS A 316 -1.88 21.30 -4.25
CA LYS A 316 -0.46 21.40 -4.59
C LYS A 316 0.42 20.58 -3.64
N THR A 317 0.10 20.54 -2.37
CA THR A 317 0.81 19.72 -1.38
C THR A 317 0.69 18.24 -1.68
N ILE A 318 -0.52 17.78 -2.02
CA ILE A 318 -0.76 16.40 -2.47
C ILE A 318 0.04 16.09 -3.74
N GLN A 319 -0.01 16.97 -4.74
CA GLN A 319 0.76 16.82 -5.99
C GLN A 319 2.26 16.71 -5.72
N ARG A 320 2.83 17.62 -4.91
CA ARG A 320 4.26 17.59 -4.53
C ARG A 320 4.62 16.28 -3.83
N TRP A 321 3.79 15.83 -2.90
CA TRP A 321 4.02 14.56 -2.23
C TRP A 321 4.05 13.39 -3.21
N ILE A 322 3.09 13.30 -4.14
CA ILE A 322 3.01 12.25 -5.15
C ILE A 322 4.23 12.27 -6.07
N ASN A 323 4.65 13.45 -6.50
CA ASN A 323 5.77 13.61 -7.44
C ASN A 323 7.13 13.42 -6.79
N ASN A 324 7.23 13.58 -5.46
CA ASN A 324 8.43 13.29 -4.67
C ASN A 324 8.43 11.89 -4.03
N TYR A 325 7.38 11.10 -4.27
CA TYR A 325 7.28 9.75 -3.74
C TYR A 325 8.14 8.77 -4.55
N PRO A 326 9.14 8.06 -3.93
CA PRO A 326 9.99 7.12 -4.64
C PRO A 326 9.18 5.90 -5.08
N ARG A 327 9.27 5.55 -6.37
CA ARG A 327 8.47 4.46 -6.96
C ARG A 327 9.37 3.32 -7.42
N LYS A 328 9.15 2.13 -6.93
CA LYS A 328 9.89 0.93 -7.34
C LYS A 328 9.88 0.71 -8.84
N LEU A 329 8.75 1.01 -9.51
CA LEU A 329 8.61 0.93 -10.97
C LEU A 329 9.61 1.84 -11.71
N LEU A 330 10.02 2.94 -11.10
CA LEU A 330 10.97 3.92 -11.64
C LEU A 330 12.39 3.71 -11.07
N GLY A 331 12.71 2.51 -10.58
CA GLY A 331 13.98 2.25 -9.92
C GLY A 331 14.15 3.03 -8.61
N TYR A 332 13.05 3.32 -7.93
CA TYR A 332 12.94 4.18 -6.73
C TYR A 332 13.28 5.67 -6.98
N ARG A 333 13.43 6.08 -8.21
CA ARG A 333 13.43 7.51 -8.54
C ARG A 333 12.04 8.10 -8.34
N THR A 334 11.98 9.41 -8.17
CA THR A 334 10.73 10.15 -8.09
C THR A 334 10.21 10.51 -9.48
N SER A 335 8.90 10.61 -9.63
CA SER A 335 8.31 11.03 -10.90
C SER A 335 8.66 12.48 -11.25
N GLY A 336 8.81 13.34 -10.23
CA GLY A 336 9.21 14.73 -10.42
C GLY A 336 10.65 14.90 -10.93
N GLU A 337 11.60 14.04 -10.48
CA GLU A 337 12.95 14.02 -11.03
C GLU A 337 12.95 13.68 -12.52
N LEU A 338 12.29 12.58 -12.89
CA LEU A 338 12.21 12.14 -14.28
C LEU A 338 11.51 13.17 -15.16
N PHE A 339 10.43 13.78 -14.66
CA PHE A 339 9.71 14.80 -15.39
C PHE A 339 10.58 16.04 -15.68
N ARG A 340 11.32 16.52 -14.67
CA ARG A 340 12.24 17.65 -14.84
C ARG A 340 13.33 17.37 -15.89
N GLU A 341 13.86 16.15 -15.92
CA GLU A 341 14.84 15.73 -16.93
C GLU A 341 14.24 15.78 -18.35
N GLU A 342 13.03 15.26 -18.55
CA GLU A 342 12.37 15.26 -19.86
C GLU A 342 12.00 16.68 -20.31
N VAL A 343 11.44 17.50 -19.41
CA VAL A 343 11.07 18.88 -19.70
C VAL A 343 12.30 19.71 -20.06
N ALA A 344 13.41 19.54 -19.34
CA ALA A 344 14.67 20.20 -19.64
C ALA A 344 15.25 19.75 -21.00
N ALA A 345 15.09 18.46 -21.33
CA ALA A 345 15.57 17.91 -22.62
C ALA A 345 14.86 18.51 -23.85
N ILE A 346 13.60 18.93 -23.69
CA ILE A 346 12.83 19.62 -24.73
C ILE A 346 12.96 21.15 -24.68
N GLY A 347 13.78 21.69 -23.75
CA GLY A 347 14.08 23.13 -23.64
C GLY A 347 13.01 23.97 -22.96
N VAL A 348 12.01 23.36 -22.30
CA VAL A 348 10.96 24.06 -21.56
C VAL A 348 11.44 24.40 -20.14
N PRO A 349 11.20 25.63 -19.63
CA PRO A 349 11.57 25.98 -18.25
C PRO A 349 10.78 25.13 -17.24
N VAL A 350 11.50 24.48 -16.32
CA VAL A 350 10.91 23.59 -15.31
C VAL A 350 10.04 24.36 -14.30
N GLU A 351 10.37 25.62 -14.07
CA GLU A 351 9.68 26.53 -13.13
C GLU A 351 8.21 26.71 -13.45
N VAL A 352 7.83 26.49 -14.71
CA VAL A 352 6.44 26.54 -15.19
C VAL A 352 5.55 25.50 -14.48
N PHE A 353 6.11 24.41 -13.96
CA PHE A 353 5.38 23.31 -13.32
C PHE A 353 5.52 23.23 -11.79
N LEU A 354 6.23 24.16 -11.17
CA LEU A 354 6.44 24.23 -9.71
C LEU A 354 5.38 25.10 -9.04
#